data_281f61c153ceb7369d8cfe4dc01f34c6
#
_entry.id   281f61c153ceb7369d8cfe4dc01f34c6
#
_cell.length_a   1.000
_cell.length_b   1.000
_cell.length_c   1.000
_cell.angle_alpha   90.00
_cell.angle_beta   90.00
_cell.angle_gamma   90.00
#
_symmetry.space_group_name_H-M   'P 1'
#
loop_
_entity.id
_entity.type
_entity.pdbx_description
1 polymer ?
#
loop_
_entity_poly.entity_id
_entity_poly.type
_entity_poly.pdbx_seq_one_letter_code
_entity_poly.pdbx_strand_id
1 'polypeptide(L)'
;MNREKFREIHDLLMEQLDVSRELSDEEILEVIDELILNQSKELFFSLKEKVGLRQELFCSVRKLDVLQELIEDESVTEIMVNGPDNIFVERAGKLTRWNKTFTSKEKLEDVIQQIVGRCNRVVNESMPIVDARLENGARVNVVVYPVALNGPILTIRRFPDDPITMEKLISLGSITEECAQFLKKLVQARYSIVIGGGTGSGKTTFLGAVAEYIPKDERLITIEDNAELKIRGIDNLVCLEAKMANMTGAVSVTIRDLIKSALRMRPDRIIVGEVRGGEAMDMLQSLNTGHDGSLSTLHANSSRDMLSRIETMTLMGIDLPLEAIRRQIASGVDILVHLGRMRDRSRKLLEVTEVCGFQNGEIQTRPLYRWEEGKGLVKAGELLHREKMERAGIKL
;
A
#
# COMPACT_ATOMS: atom_id res chain seq x y z
N MET A 1 -16.41 -31.61 4.57
CA MET A 1 -17.74 -31.57 5.27
C MET A 1 -18.69 -30.70 4.47
N ASN A 2 -20.01 -31.07 4.40
CA ASN A 2 -21.03 -30.23 3.74
C ASN A 2 -21.32 -29.01 4.62
N ARG A 3 -21.56 -27.84 4.02
CA ARG A 3 -21.79 -26.55 4.65
C ARG A 3 -23.02 -26.55 5.61
N GLU A 4 -24.08 -27.25 5.25
CA GLU A 4 -25.27 -27.40 6.10
C GLU A 4 -24.91 -28.07 7.43
N LYS A 5 -24.12 -29.16 7.36
CA LYS A 5 -23.67 -29.85 8.58
C LYS A 5 -22.76 -29.03 9.46
N PHE A 6 -21.91 -28.18 8.86
CA PHE A 6 -21.09 -27.24 9.65
C PHE A 6 -22.00 -26.25 10.40
N ARG A 7 -23.01 -25.69 9.73
CA ARG A 7 -23.98 -24.79 10.38
C ARG A 7 -24.72 -25.46 11.53
N GLU A 8 -25.23 -26.65 11.32
CA GLU A 8 -25.92 -27.43 12.38
C GLU A 8 -25.01 -27.61 13.59
N ILE A 9 -23.77 -28.02 13.40
CA ILE A 9 -22.82 -28.23 14.52
C ILE A 9 -22.43 -26.88 15.16
N HIS A 10 -22.29 -25.83 14.38
CA HIS A 10 -22.00 -24.49 14.90
C HIS A 10 -23.18 -23.95 15.74
N ASP A 11 -24.42 -24.14 15.29
CA ASP A 11 -25.60 -23.70 16.05
C ASP A 11 -25.73 -24.46 17.36
N LEU A 12 -25.47 -25.78 17.35
CA LEU A 12 -25.42 -26.60 18.58
C LEU A 12 -24.30 -26.13 19.52
N LEU A 13 -23.14 -25.71 18.98
CA LEU A 13 -22.07 -25.14 19.79
C LEU A 13 -22.50 -23.85 20.45
N MET A 14 -23.16 -22.96 19.73
CA MET A 14 -23.63 -21.67 20.27
C MET A 14 -24.70 -21.85 21.37
N GLU A 15 -25.54 -22.89 21.28
CA GLU A 15 -26.50 -23.23 22.31
C GLU A 15 -25.84 -23.80 23.59
N GLN A 16 -24.68 -24.45 23.47
CA GLN A 16 -23.96 -25.05 24.59
C GLN A 16 -23.00 -24.09 25.29
N LEU A 17 -22.59 -23.03 24.62
CA LEU A 17 -21.70 -22.03 25.21
C LEU A 17 -22.45 -21.12 26.18
N ASP A 18 -21.97 -21.02 27.42
CA ASP A 18 -22.50 -20.07 28.41
C ASP A 18 -21.98 -18.65 28.11
N VAL A 19 -22.76 -17.91 27.33
CA VAL A 19 -22.44 -16.52 26.97
C VAL A 19 -22.63 -15.52 28.13
N SER A 20 -23.08 -15.96 29.30
CA SER A 20 -23.29 -15.08 30.48
C SER A 20 -21.95 -14.74 31.18
N ARG A 21 -20.87 -15.46 30.90
CA ARG A 21 -19.54 -15.26 31.46
C ARG A 21 -18.47 -15.31 30.38
N GLU A 22 -17.33 -14.76 30.69
CA GLU A 22 -16.15 -14.89 29.81
C GLU A 22 -15.55 -16.30 29.97
N LEU A 23 -15.57 -17.08 28.89
CA LEU A 23 -14.98 -18.42 28.83
C LEU A 23 -13.51 -18.32 28.42
N SER A 24 -12.67 -19.19 28.96
CA SER A 24 -11.29 -19.35 28.48
C SER A 24 -11.26 -20.11 27.14
N ASP A 25 -10.14 -20.00 26.42
CA ASP A 25 -9.94 -20.76 25.18
C ASP A 25 -9.97 -22.28 25.41
N GLU A 26 -9.48 -22.72 26.57
CA GLU A 26 -9.49 -24.13 26.98
C GLU A 26 -10.91 -24.63 27.20
N GLU A 27 -11.74 -23.88 27.92
CA GLU A 27 -13.16 -24.23 28.15
C GLU A 27 -13.94 -24.32 26.84
N ILE A 28 -13.72 -23.41 25.89
CA ILE A 28 -14.36 -23.46 24.57
C ILE A 28 -13.91 -24.69 23.78
N LEU A 29 -12.60 -24.99 23.81
CA LEU A 29 -12.06 -26.17 23.13
C LEU A 29 -12.60 -27.47 23.72
N GLU A 30 -12.81 -27.56 25.03
CA GLU A 30 -13.43 -28.72 25.68
C GLU A 30 -14.87 -28.94 25.20
N VAL A 31 -15.68 -27.87 25.15
CA VAL A 31 -17.07 -27.94 24.63
C VAL A 31 -17.07 -28.38 23.15
N ILE A 32 -16.16 -27.84 22.32
CA ILE A 32 -16.02 -28.25 20.94
C ILE A 32 -15.63 -29.72 20.80
N ASP A 33 -14.68 -30.19 21.61
CA ASP A 33 -14.22 -31.57 21.58
C ASP A 33 -15.33 -32.54 22.00
N GLU A 34 -16.11 -32.23 23.03
CA GLU A 34 -17.27 -33.01 23.44
C GLU A 34 -18.36 -33.05 22.34
N LEU A 35 -18.64 -31.89 21.72
CA LEU A 35 -19.60 -31.80 20.62
C LEU A 35 -19.18 -32.67 19.42
N ILE A 36 -17.91 -32.57 19.00
CA ILE A 36 -17.37 -33.39 17.90
C ILE A 36 -17.42 -34.87 18.22
N LEU A 37 -17.14 -35.28 19.48
CA LEU A 37 -17.23 -36.64 19.91
C LEU A 37 -18.67 -37.17 19.86
N ASN A 38 -19.65 -36.37 20.30
CA ASN A 38 -21.05 -36.73 20.25
C ASN A 38 -21.55 -36.87 18.82
N GLN A 39 -21.25 -35.90 17.94
CA GLN A 39 -21.60 -35.95 16.53
C GLN A 39 -20.92 -37.12 15.79
N SER A 40 -19.74 -37.53 16.25
CA SER A 40 -19.01 -38.69 15.69
C SER A 40 -19.67 -40.04 15.93
N LYS A 41 -20.68 -40.11 16.83
CA LYS A 41 -21.49 -41.33 17.04
C LYS A 41 -22.52 -41.54 15.95
N GLU A 42 -22.97 -40.46 15.31
CA GLU A 42 -23.97 -40.47 14.23
C GLU A 42 -23.33 -40.27 12.85
N LEU A 43 -22.23 -39.55 12.77
CA LEU A 43 -21.53 -39.19 11.55
C LEU A 43 -20.09 -39.69 11.59
N PHE A 44 -19.67 -40.36 10.52
CA PHE A 44 -18.26 -40.78 10.41
C PHE A 44 -17.39 -39.59 10.00
N PHE A 45 -16.45 -39.19 10.87
CA PHE A 45 -15.41 -38.22 10.58
C PHE A 45 -14.03 -38.90 10.63
N SER A 46 -13.22 -38.68 9.61
CA SER A 46 -11.80 -39.02 9.66
C SER A 46 -11.08 -38.13 10.69
N LEU A 47 -9.93 -38.58 11.18
CA LEU A 47 -9.14 -37.78 12.14
C LEU A 47 -8.81 -36.38 11.59
N LYS A 48 -8.49 -36.29 10.30
CA LYS A 48 -8.20 -35.00 9.62
C LYS A 48 -9.41 -34.06 9.61
N GLU A 49 -10.61 -34.61 9.37
CA GLU A 49 -11.85 -33.83 9.40
C GLU A 49 -12.20 -33.35 10.81
N LYS A 50 -11.98 -34.17 11.83
CA LYS A 50 -12.18 -33.76 13.24
C LYS A 50 -11.27 -32.60 13.63
N VAL A 51 -9.98 -32.68 13.29
CA VAL A 51 -9.01 -31.63 13.56
C VAL A 51 -9.38 -30.35 12.81
N GLY A 52 -9.78 -30.45 11.53
CA GLY A 52 -10.23 -29.30 10.74
C GLY A 52 -11.49 -28.67 11.31
N LEU A 53 -12.50 -29.47 11.68
CA LEU A 53 -13.75 -28.99 12.27
C LEU A 53 -13.51 -28.31 13.62
N ARG A 54 -12.68 -28.87 14.48
CA ARG A 54 -12.27 -28.27 15.76
C ARG A 54 -11.70 -26.89 15.55
N GLN A 55 -10.78 -26.75 14.61
CA GLN A 55 -10.14 -25.47 14.30
C GLN A 55 -11.15 -24.46 13.73
N GLU A 56 -12.01 -24.88 12.80
CA GLU A 56 -13.02 -24.00 12.21
C GLU A 56 -14.03 -23.51 13.25
N LEU A 57 -14.55 -24.38 14.12
CA LEU A 57 -15.45 -24.01 15.19
C LEU A 57 -14.80 -23.05 16.21
N PHE A 58 -13.56 -23.32 16.60
CA PHE A 58 -12.83 -22.41 17.48
C PHE A 58 -12.63 -21.03 16.87
N CYS A 59 -12.22 -20.98 15.59
CA CYS A 59 -12.05 -19.71 14.89
C CYS A 59 -13.37 -18.95 14.73
N SER A 60 -14.51 -19.65 14.57
CA SER A 60 -15.81 -18.99 14.46
C SER A 60 -16.28 -18.33 15.76
N VAL A 61 -15.84 -18.82 16.92
CA VAL A 61 -16.22 -18.29 18.23
C VAL A 61 -15.24 -17.22 18.74
N ARG A 62 -13.93 -17.48 18.60
CA ARG A 62 -12.88 -16.69 19.27
C ARG A 62 -12.07 -15.79 18.35
N LYS A 63 -12.03 -16.11 17.05
CA LYS A 63 -11.17 -15.41 16.08
C LYS A 63 -12.03 -14.73 15.00
N LEU A 64 -11.43 -14.52 13.84
CA LEU A 64 -12.08 -13.84 12.72
C LEU A 64 -12.75 -14.81 11.74
N ASP A 65 -13.30 -15.92 12.27
CA ASP A 65 -14.01 -16.95 11.51
C ASP A 65 -13.18 -17.43 10.30
N VAL A 66 -13.78 -17.56 9.12
CA VAL A 66 -13.11 -18.01 7.87
C VAL A 66 -11.95 -17.11 7.42
N LEU A 67 -11.88 -15.87 7.90
CA LEU A 67 -10.79 -14.95 7.57
C LEU A 67 -9.50 -15.23 8.34
N GLN A 68 -9.59 -15.91 9.49
CA GLN A 68 -8.41 -16.15 10.33
C GLN A 68 -7.32 -16.90 9.57
N GLU A 69 -7.68 -17.96 8.87
CA GLU A 69 -6.77 -18.76 8.05
C GLU A 69 -6.11 -17.92 6.94
N LEU A 70 -6.88 -17.00 6.32
CA LEU A 70 -6.38 -16.13 5.27
C LEU A 70 -5.46 -15.03 5.81
N ILE A 71 -5.72 -14.56 7.03
CA ILE A 71 -4.91 -13.53 7.69
C ILE A 71 -3.59 -14.13 8.20
N GLU A 72 -3.56 -15.40 8.55
CA GLU A 72 -2.36 -16.11 8.99
C GLU A 72 -1.50 -16.61 7.79
N ASP A 73 -2.09 -16.77 6.59
CA ASP A 73 -1.37 -17.20 5.38
C ASP A 73 -0.56 -16.05 4.78
N GLU A 74 0.77 -16.09 4.94
CA GLU A 74 1.70 -15.06 4.43
C GLU A 74 1.70 -14.94 2.90
N SER A 75 1.27 -15.97 2.18
CA SER A 75 1.17 -15.96 0.71
C SER A 75 0.01 -15.09 0.20
N VAL A 76 -0.96 -14.77 1.08
CA VAL A 76 -2.12 -13.94 0.76
C VAL A 76 -1.75 -12.47 0.81
N THR A 77 -1.89 -11.78 -0.31
CA THR A 77 -1.62 -10.33 -0.43
C THR A 77 -2.87 -9.47 -0.29
N GLU A 78 -4.04 -10.00 -0.70
CA GLU A 78 -5.30 -9.27 -0.59
C GLU A 78 -6.46 -10.23 -0.36
N ILE A 79 -7.40 -9.85 0.52
CA ILE A 79 -8.64 -10.55 0.83
C ILE A 79 -9.78 -9.59 0.51
N MET A 80 -10.73 -10.03 -0.31
CA MET A 80 -11.91 -9.26 -0.72
C MET A 80 -13.16 -10.03 -0.37
N VAL A 81 -13.97 -9.50 0.54
CA VAL A 81 -15.25 -10.07 0.97
C VAL A 81 -16.37 -9.22 0.39
N ASN A 82 -17.15 -9.80 -0.50
CA ASN A 82 -18.30 -9.15 -1.16
C ASN A 82 -19.59 -9.81 -0.67
N GLY A 83 -20.00 -9.49 0.55
CA GLY A 83 -21.06 -10.20 1.26
C GLY A 83 -20.59 -11.58 1.79
N PRO A 84 -21.46 -12.31 2.52
CA PRO A 84 -21.07 -13.52 3.26
C PRO A 84 -20.61 -14.68 2.35
N ASP A 85 -21.07 -14.72 1.12
CA ASP A 85 -20.90 -15.86 0.20
C ASP A 85 -19.76 -15.71 -0.81
N ASN A 86 -19.20 -14.51 -0.95
CA ASN A 86 -18.23 -14.22 -2.01
C ASN A 86 -16.93 -13.66 -1.43
N ILE A 87 -15.98 -14.58 -1.20
CA ILE A 87 -14.64 -14.23 -0.73
C ILE A 87 -13.67 -14.49 -1.88
N PHE A 88 -12.85 -13.50 -2.19
CA PHE A 88 -11.78 -13.58 -3.18
C PHE A 88 -10.44 -13.31 -2.49
N VAL A 89 -9.40 -13.98 -2.98
CA VAL A 89 -8.07 -13.93 -2.40
C VAL A 89 -7.04 -13.73 -3.50
N GLU A 90 -6.12 -12.80 -3.30
CA GLU A 90 -4.97 -12.64 -4.17
C GLU A 90 -3.74 -13.34 -3.58
N ARG A 91 -3.08 -14.17 -4.40
CA ARG A 91 -1.77 -14.77 -4.13
C ARG A 91 -0.88 -14.60 -5.34
N ALA A 92 0.32 -14.08 -5.15
CA ALA A 92 1.29 -13.85 -6.23
C ALA A 92 0.71 -13.09 -7.45
N GLY A 93 -0.18 -12.10 -7.20
CA GLY A 93 -0.83 -11.30 -8.25
C GLY A 93 -1.96 -12.01 -8.99
N LYS A 94 -2.37 -13.22 -8.57
CA LYS A 94 -3.46 -13.98 -9.14
C LYS A 94 -4.65 -14.00 -8.19
N LEU A 95 -5.79 -13.49 -8.67
CA LEU A 95 -7.05 -13.48 -7.93
C LEU A 95 -7.76 -14.84 -8.11
N THR A 96 -8.21 -15.44 -7.00
CA THR A 96 -8.98 -16.68 -6.98
C THR A 96 -10.15 -16.57 -6.00
N ARG A 97 -11.25 -17.24 -6.29
CA ARG A 97 -12.37 -17.34 -5.35
C ARG A 97 -12.00 -18.31 -4.23
N TRP A 98 -12.26 -17.91 -2.98
CA TRP A 98 -12.08 -18.78 -1.82
C TRP A 98 -13.23 -19.77 -1.71
N ASN A 99 -12.95 -20.95 -1.24
CA ASN A 99 -13.94 -22.05 -1.16
C ASN A 99 -14.76 -22.06 0.13
N LYS A 100 -14.39 -21.24 1.12
CA LYS A 100 -15.13 -21.04 2.37
C LYS A 100 -15.94 -19.74 2.31
N THR A 101 -16.96 -19.63 3.15
CA THR A 101 -17.88 -18.49 3.22
C THR A 101 -18.32 -18.32 4.65
N PHE A 102 -18.80 -17.15 5.02
CA PHE A 102 -19.41 -16.93 6.32
C PHE A 102 -20.70 -17.75 6.48
N THR A 103 -21.06 -18.08 7.70
CA THR A 103 -22.29 -18.81 8.04
C THR A 103 -23.52 -17.96 7.76
N SER A 104 -23.46 -16.65 8.04
CA SER A 104 -24.53 -15.70 7.78
C SER A 104 -23.98 -14.29 7.54
N LYS A 105 -24.89 -13.36 7.19
CA LYS A 105 -24.59 -11.95 7.03
C LYS A 105 -24.23 -11.32 8.39
N GLU A 106 -24.97 -11.68 9.41
CA GLU A 106 -24.78 -11.21 10.79
C GLU A 106 -23.37 -11.59 11.30
N LYS A 107 -22.92 -12.82 10.99
CA LYS A 107 -21.59 -13.27 11.36
C LYS A 107 -20.49 -12.45 10.67
N LEU A 108 -20.67 -12.08 9.39
CA LEU A 108 -19.76 -11.17 8.71
C LEU A 108 -19.76 -9.78 9.38
N GLU A 109 -20.92 -9.27 9.75
CA GLU A 109 -21.04 -7.98 10.45
C GLU A 109 -20.33 -8.01 11.80
N ASP A 110 -20.47 -9.08 12.58
CA ASP A 110 -19.77 -9.26 13.86
C ASP A 110 -18.22 -9.26 13.66
N VAL A 111 -17.73 -9.99 12.68
CA VAL A 111 -16.28 -10.02 12.36
C VAL A 111 -15.79 -8.64 11.92
N ILE A 112 -16.60 -7.91 11.13
CA ILE A 112 -16.29 -6.53 10.75
C ILE A 112 -16.20 -5.64 11.99
N GLN A 113 -17.18 -5.72 12.91
CA GLN A 113 -17.16 -4.93 14.14
C GLN A 113 -15.95 -5.26 15.01
N GLN A 114 -15.56 -6.54 15.12
CA GLN A 114 -14.36 -6.95 15.84
C GLN A 114 -13.07 -6.33 15.22
N ILE A 115 -12.93 -6.39 13.88
CA ILE A 115 -11.78 -5.84 13.18
C ILE A 115 -11.71 -4.32 13.39
N VAL A 116 -12.81 -3.62 13.17
CA VAL A 116 -12.88 -2.16 13.25
C VAL A 116 -12.70 -1.67 14.69
N GLY A 117 -13.28 -2.39 15.66
CA GLY A 117 -13.15 -2.10 17.10
C GLY A 117 -11.72 -2.20 17.60
N ARG A 118 -10.95 -3.22 17.17
CA ARG A 118 -9.50 -3.34 17.48
C ARG A 118 -8.68 -2.17 16.95
N CYS A 119 -9.15 -1.53 15.90
CA CYS A 119 -8.51 -0.34 15.32
C CYS A 119 -9.00 0.99 15.95
N ASN A 120 -9.78 0.96 17.03
CA ASN A 120 -10.45 2.13 17.64
C ASN A 120 -11.26 2.94 16.62
N ARG A 121 -11.97 2.26 15.72
CA ARG A 121 -12.84 2.83 14.71
C ARG A 121 -14.28 2.32 14.93
N VAL A 122 -15.22 2.98 14.29
CA VAL A 122 -16.65 2.61 14.31
C VAL A 122 -17.15 2.59 12.87
N VAL A 123 -17.95 1.58 12.54
CA VAL A 123 -18.67 1.50 11.27
C VAL A 123 -20.13 1.16 11.58
N ASN A 124 -21.07 1.92 11.03
CA ASN A 124 -22.51 1.73 11.17
C ASN A 124 -23.24 2.42 10.03
N GLU A 125 -24.57 2.43 10.04
CA GLU A 125 -25.40 3.07 9.00
C GLU A 125 -25.15 4.58 8.87
N SER A 126 -24.81 5.27 9.96
CA SER A 126 -24.49 6.71 9.94
C SER A 126 -23.06 6.99 9.44
N MET A 127 -22.15 6.03 9.60
CA MET A 127 -20.77 6.04 9.11
C MET A 127 -20.50 4.74 8.37
N PRO A 128 -21.00 4.60 7.14
CA PRO A 128 -21.00 3.32 6.44
C PRO A 128 -19.65 2.97 5.78
N ILE A 129 -18.67 3.86 5.80
CA ILE A 129 -17.34 3.65 5.21
C ILE A 129 -16.29 3.90 6.27
N VAL A 130 -15.38 2.94 6.42
CA VAL A 130 -14.23 3.10 7.31
C VAL A 130 -12.96 2.51 6.70
N ASP A 131 -11.88 3.26 6.85
CA ASP A 131 -10.51 2.78 6.63
C ASP A 131 -9.85 2.58 7.99
N ALA A 132 -9.20 1.44 8.15
CA ALA A 132 -8.52 1.04 9.38
C ALA A 132 -7.21 0.31 9.07
N ARG A 133 -6.42 0.05 10.12
CA ARG A 133 -5.17 -0.67 10.02
C ARG A 133 -5.06 -1.68 11.14
N LEU A 134 -4.79 -2.93 10.81
CA LEU A 134 -4.53 -3.99 11.79
C LEU A 134 -3.15 -3.80 12.45
N GLU A 135 -2.93 -4.44 13.59
CA GLU A 135 -1.66 -4.42 14.32
C GLU A 135 -0.47 -4.92 13.47
N ASN A 136 -0.70 -5.88 12.58
CA ASN A 136 0.29 -6.37 11.62
C ASN A 136 0.53 -5.43 10.43
N GLY A 137 -0.05 -4.23 10.45
CA GLY A 137 0.10 -3.22 9.42
C GLY A 137 -0.82 -3.39 8.20
N ALA A 138 -1.61 -4.45 8.11
CA ALA A 138 -2.53 -4.65 6.99
C ALA A 138 -3.60 -3.56 6.96
N ARG A 139 -3.86 -3.02 5.77
CA ARG A 139 -4.91 -2.02 5.54
C ARG A 139 -6.26 -2.70 5.41
N VAL A 140 -7.27 -2.14 6.06
CA VAL A 140 -8.65 -2.62 6.04
C VAL A 140 -9.54 -1.50 5.54
N ASN A 141 -10.35 -1.79 4.53
CA ASN A 141 -11.45 -0.93 4.09
C ASN A 141 -12.76 -1.69 4.29
N VAL A 142 -13.73 -1.04 4.91
CA VAL A 142 -15.08 -1.60 5.13
C VAL A 142 -16.11 -0.65 4.56
N VAL A 143 -17.10 -1.24 3.89
CA VAL A 143 -18.30 -0.51 3.43
C VAL A 143 -19.52 -1.33 3.82
N VAL A 144 -20.46 -0.71 4.56
CA VAL A 144 -21.69 -1.36 5.01
C VAL A 144 -22.94 -0.68 4.45
N TYR A 145 -24.13 -1.22 4.75
CA TYR A 145 -25.41 -0.59 4.44
C TYR A 145 -25.46 0.84 5.06
N PRO A 146 -26.06 1.87 4.42
CA PRO A 146 -26.84 1.79 3.16
C PRO A 146 -26.03 1.91 1.87
N VAL A 147 -24.71 2.05 1.91
CA VAL A 147 -23.84 2.27 0.73
C VAL A 147 -23.55 0.95 0.02
N ALA A 148 -23.28 -0.11 0.76
CA ALA A 148 -23.03 -1.44 0.22
C ALA A 148 -24.36 -2.18 -0.04
N LEU A 149 -24.81 -2.21 -1.30
CA LEU A 149 -26.13 -2.79 -1.66
C LEU A 149 -26.15 -4.32 -1.67
N ASN A 150 -25.01 -4.96 -1.89
CA ASN A 150 -24.88 -6.43 -1.98
C ASN A 150 -24.47 -7.09 -0.66
N GLY A 151 -24.63 -6.38 0.47
CA GLY A 151 -24.18 -6.80 1.79
C GLY A 151 -22.88 -6.11 2.21
N PRO A 152 -22.39 -6.37 3.43
CA PRO A 152 -21.16 -5.79 3.93
C PRO A 152 -19.97 -6.17 3.02
N ILE A 153 -19.11 -5.17 2.74
CA ILE A 153 -17.90 -5.33 1.95
C ILE A 153 -16.71 -5.12 2.90
N LEU A 154 -15.74 -6.03 2.83
CA LEU A 154 -14.50 -5.93 3.58
C LEU A 154 -13.33 -6.23 2.64
N THR A 155 -12.38 -5.32 2.57
CA THR A 155 -11.12 -5.54 1.84
C THR A 155 -9.96 -5.43 2.81
N ILE A 156 -9.10 -6.44 2.85
CA ILE A 156 -7.87 -6.45 3.67
C ILE A 156 -6.69 -6.56 2.71
N ARG A 157 -5.81 -5.56 2.72
CA ARG A 157 -4.59 -5.56 1.91
C ARG A 157 -3.37 -5.64 2.81
N ARG A 158 -2.56 -6.67 2.59
CA ARG A 158 -1.32 -6.89 3.33
C ARG A 158 -0.14 -6.29 2.58
N PHE A 159 0.82 -5.81 3.34
CA PHE A 159 2.10 -5.40 2.80
C PHE A 159 3.13 -6.49 3.08
N PRO A 160 3.97 -6.86 2.10
CA PRO A 160 5.03 -7.84 2.32
C PRO A 160 5.90 -7.42 3.51
N ASP A 161 6.28 -8.38 4.36
CA ASP A 161 7.17 -8.11 5.49
C ASP A 161 8.58 -7.78 5.02
N ASP A 162 9.03 -8.43 3.97
CA ASP A 162 10.29 -8.10 3.31
C ASP A 162 10.06 -7.17 2.12
N PRO A 163 10.69 -5.97 2.11
CA PRO A 163 10.64 -5.07 0.97
C PRO A 163 11.32 -5.73 -0.24
N ILE A 164 10.77 -5.46 -1.42
CA ILE A 164 11.39 -5.91 -2.67
C ILE A 164 12.61 -5.02 -2.95
N THR A 165 13.79 -5.62 -2.95
CA THR A 165 15.06 -4.92 -3.22
C THR A 165 15.25 -4.64 -4.70
N MET A 166 16.21 -3.77 -5.03
CA MET A 166 16.55 -3.48 -6.42
C MET A 166 17.09 -4.71 -7.17
N GLU A 167 17.87 -5.57 -6.51
CA GLU A 167 18.37 -6.83 -7.07
C GLU A 167 17.21 -7.76 -7.46
N LYS A 168 16.16 -7.78 -6.63
CA LYS A 168 14.94 -8.54 -6.95
C LYS A 168 14.22 -7.96 -8.17
N LEU A 169 14.12 -6.63 -8.28
CA LEU A 169 13.52 -5.96 -9.44
C LEU A 169 14.30 -6.25 -10.72
N ILE A 170 15.63 -6.28 -10.65
CA ILE A 170 16.51 -6.67 -11.77
C ILE A 170 16.25 -8.14 -12.14
N SER A 171 16.24 -9.04 -11.17
CA SER A 171 16.01 -10.47 -11.42
C SER A 171 14.62 -10.77 -12.03
N LEU A 172 13.61 -9.95 -11.72
CA LEU A 172 12.26 -9.99 -12.33
C LEU A 172 12.22 -9.31 -13.71
N GLY A 173 13.35 -8.75 -14.17
CA GLY A 173 13.43 -7.99 -15.42
C GLY A 173 12.56 -6.73 -15.42
N SER A 174 12.26 -6.17 -14.26
CA SER A 174 11.52 -4.92 -14.12
C SER A 174 12.34 -3.71 -14.52
N ILE A 175 13.65 -3.80 -14.34
CA ILE A 175 14.67 -2.81 -14.68
C ILE A 175 15.94 -3.53 -15.11
N THR A 176 16.78 -2.90 -15.93
CA THR A 176 18.12 -3.42 -16.27
C THR A 176 19.14 -3.03 -15.21
N GLU A 177 20.19 -3.84 -15.04
CA GLU A 177 21.32 -3.52 -14.13
C GLU A 177 21.93 -2.15 -14.44
N GLU A 178 22.15 -1.85 -15.74
CA GLU A 178 22.70 -0.56 -16.18
C GLU A 178 21.86 0.62 -15.69
N CYS A 179 20.53 0.55 -15.88
CA CYS A 179 19.61 1.61 -15.45
C CYS A 179 19.54 1.70 -13.93
N ALA A 180 19.59 0.57 -13.20
CA ALA A 180 19.62 0.55 -11.74
C ALA A 180 20.87 1.23 -11.19
N GLN A 181 22.04 0.96 -11.76
CA GLN A 181 23.29 1.64 -11.39
C GLN A 181 23.27 3.13 -11.73
N PHE A 182 22.64 3.51 -12.84
CA PHE A 182 22.43 4.91 -13.19
C PHE A 182 21.53 5.61 -12.16
N LEU A 183 20.39 5.03 -11.79
CA LEU A 183 19.50 5.57 -10.75
C LEU A 183 20.20 5.67 -9.39
N LYS A 184 21.00 4.68 -9.02
CA LYS A 184 21.81 4.73 -7.80
C LYS A 184 22.70 5.98 -7.76
N LYS A 185 23.43 6.26 -8.86
CA LYS A 185 24.27 7.45 -8.98
C LYS A 185 23.44 8.74 -8.85
N LEU A 186 22.25 8.81 -9.50
CA LEU A 186 21.35 9.97 -9.39
C LEU A 186 20.90 10.20 -7.96
N VAL A 187 20.47 9.14 -7.24
CA VAL A 187 20.07 9.25 -5.84
C VAL A 187 21.22 9.73 -4.96
N GLN A 188 22.41 9.14 -5.11
CA GLN A 188 23.58 9.54 -4.36
C GLN A 188 24.00 10.99 -4.64
N ALA A 189 23.83 11.46 -5.87
CA ALA A 189 24.12 12.83 -6.29
C ALA A 189 22.97 13.81 -5.99
N ARG A 190 21.95 13.39 -5.23
CA ARG A 190 20.82 14.22 -4.76
C ARG A 190 19.95 14.78 -5.90
N TYR A 191 19.70 14.01 -6.96
CA TYR A 191 18.65 14.35 -7.92
C TYR A 191 17.28 14.08 -7.30
N SER A 192 16.37 15.05 -7.42
CA SER A 192 14.97 14.93 -7.00
C SER A 192 14.21 14.10 -8.03
N ILE A 193 13.63 12.98 -7.60
CA ILE A 193 13.03 11.99 -8.51
C ILE A 193 11.53 11.88 -8.20
N VAL A 194 10.71 11.99 -9.23
CA VAL A 194 9.27 11.70 -9.15
C VAL A 194 8.97 10.43 -9.96
N ILE A 195 8.30 9.47 -9.31
CA ILE A 195 7.96 8.17 -9.89
C ILE A 195 6.47 8.15 -10.22
N GLY A 196 6.13 7.97 -11.48
CA GLY A 196 4.76 7.88 -11.99
C GLY A 196 4.38 6.50 -12.46
N GLY A 197 3.08 6.24 -12.52
CA GLY A 197 2.53 5.01 -13.09
C GLY A 197 1.08 4.77 -12.68
N GLY A 198 0.40 3.87 -13.36
CA GLY A 198 -0.97 3.47 -13.06
C GLY A 198 -1.10 2.73 -11.73
N THR A 199 -2.36 2.42 -11.36
CA THR A 199 -2.64 1.58 -10.18
C THR A 199 -2.02 0.20 -10.35
N GLY A 200 -1.32 -0.29 -9.30
CA GLY A 200 -0.68 -1.60 -9.31
C GLY A 200 0.57 -1.70 -10.20
N SER A 201 1.13 -0.58 -10.70
CA SER A 201 2.40 -0.57 -11.45
C SER A 201 3.65 -0.79 -10.58
N GLY A 202 3.52 -0.73 -9.25
CA GLY A 202 4.60 -0.96 -8.29
C GLY A 202 5.35 0.30 -7.87
N LYS A 203 4.73 1.49 -7.93
CA LYS A 203 5.36 2.77 -7.56
C LYS A 203 5.98 2.76 -6.17
N THR A 204 5.21 2.41 -5.15
CA THR A 204 5.67 2.37 -3.74
C THR A 204 6.80 1.37 -3.56
N THR A 205 6.69 0.18 -4.19
CA THR A 205 7.75 -0.84 -4.19
C THR A 205 9.04 -0.33 -4.82
N PHE A 206 8.92 0.32 -5.98
CA PHE A 206 10.06 0.89 -6.69
C PHE A 206 10.67 2.07 -5.93
N LEU A 207 9.84 2.93 -5.36
CA LEU A 207 10.28 4.02 -4.49
C LEU A 207 11.09 3.49 -3.31
N GLY A 208 10.62 2.43 -2.62
CA GLY A 208 11.36 1.77 -1.55
C GLY A 208 12.72 1.26 -2.00
N ALA A 209 12.77 0.54 -3.13
CA ALA A 209 14.03 0.01 -3.68
C ALA A 209 15.02 1.12 -4.10
N VAL A 210 14.54 2.24 -4.64
CA VAL A 210 15.36 3.40 -4.98
C VAL A 210 15.84 4.13 -3.71
N ALA A 211 15.00 4.22 -2.69
CA ALA A 211 15.34 4.86 -1.42
C ALA A 211 16.48 4.14 -0.67
N GLU A 212 16.69 2.84 -0.88
CA GLU A 212 17.84 2.10 -0.32
C GLU A 212 19.20 2.62 -0.80
N TYR A 213 19.23 3.38 -1.90
CA TYR A 213 20.45 4.02 -2.41
C TYR A 213 20.80 5.34 -1.71
N ILE A 214 19.92 5.86 -0.85
CA ILE A 214 20.18 7.06 -0.04
C ILE A 214 21.32 6.77 0.93
N PRO A 215 22.31 7.69 1.07
CA PRO A 215 23.39 7.54 2.04
C PRO A 215 22.86 7.34 3.47
N LYS A 216 23.47 6.40 4.20
CA LYS A 216 22.96 5.95 5.51
C LYS A 216 23.10 6.98 6.62
N ASP A 217 24.00 7.93 6.46
CA ASP A 217 24.28 9.04 7.38
C ASP A 217 23.31 10.21 7.23
N GLU A 218 22.42 10.19 6.22
CA GLU A 218 21.44 11.23 6.01
C GLU A 218 20.21 11.06 6.92
N ARG A 219 19.63 12.18 7.34
CA ARG A 219 18.33 12.22 8.02
C ARG A 219 17.21 12.17 7.00
N LEU A 220 16.46 11.08 7.00
CA LEU A 220 15.34 10.83 6.09
C LEU A 220 14.02 10.94 6.82
N ILE A 221 13.06 11.67 6.23
CA ILE A 221 11.67 11.71 6.70
C ILE A 221 10.78 11.16 5.60
N THR A 222 9.99 10.13 5.92
CA THR A 222 8.92 9.62 5.04
C THR A 222 7.57 10.18 5.48
N ILE A 223 6.72 10.51 4.53
CA ILE A 223 5.38 11.05 4.74
C ILE A 223 4.43 10.28 3.83
N GLU A 224 3.45 9.60 4.41
CA GLU A 224 2.54 8.72 3.70
C GLU A 224 1.09 8.85 4.19
N ASP A 225 0.11 8.58 3.34
CA ASP A 225 -1.29 8.43 3.77
C ASP A 225 -1.46 7.19 4.65
N ASN A 226 -0.75 6.12 4.28
CA ASN A 226 -0.62 4.89 5.07
C ASN A 226 0.84 4.45 4.93
N ALA A 227 1.51 4.17 6.04
CA ALA A 227 2.92 3.81 6.05
C ALA A 227 3.15 2.43 5.40
N GLU A 228 3.45 2.43 4.10
CA GLU A 228 3.75 1.26 3.27
C GLU A 228 5.26 1.08 3.05
N LEU A 229 6.02 2.18 3.11
CA LEU A 229 7.46 2.17 2.84
C LEU A 229 8.22 1.55 4.02
N LYS A 230 8.92 0.46 3.73
CA LYS A 230 9.82 -0.21 4.67
C LYS A 230 11.27 0.06 4.23
N ILE A 231 11.82 1.23 4.60
CA ILE A 231 13.19 1.62 4.29
C ILE A 231 14.13 1.04 5.35
N ARG A 232 15.20 0.37 4.93
CA ARG A 232 16.16 -0.28 5.81
C ARG A 232 17.53 0.39 5.74
N GLY A 233 18.28 0.33 6.83
CA GLY A 233 19.68 0.73 6.91
C GLY A 233 19.93 2.22 7.01
N ILE A 234 18.93 3.07 7.28
CA ILE A 234 19.07 4.48 7.61
C ILE A 234 18.80 4.64 9.10
N ASP A 235 19.81 5.03 9.88
CA ASP A 235 19.69 5.12 11.34
C ASP A 235 18.82 6.30 11.78
N ASN A 236 18.86 7.41 11.03
CA ASN A 236 18.09 8.62 11.32
C ASN A 236 16.84 8.71 10.44
N LEU A 237 15.98 7.68 10.50
CA LEU A 237 14.72 7.60 9.79
C LEU A 237 13.55 8.05 10.67
N VAL A 238 12.71 8.94 10.14
CA VAL A 238 11.44 9.36 10.75
C VAL A 238 10.32 8.99 9.79
N CYS A 239 9.34 8.21 10.26
CA CYS A 239 8.16 7.85 9.46
C CYS A 239 6.95 8.61 10.00
N LEU A 240 6.28 9.37 9.13
CA LEU A 240 5.09 10.14 9.43
C LEU A 240 3.91 9.61 8.60
N GLU A 241 2.78 9.41 9.25
CA GLU A 241 1.54 8.93 8.63
C GLU A 241 0.42 9.94 8.83
N ALA A 242 -0.34 10.21 7.77
CA ALA A 242 -1.49 11.09 7.82
C ALA A 242 -2.58 10.47 8.71
N LYS A 243 -3.34 11.32 9.39
CA LYS A 243 -4.41 10.89 10.29
C LYS A 243 -5.74 11.50 9.85
N MET A 244 -6.68 10.65 9.47
CA MET A 244 -8.05 11.10 9.25
C MET A 244 -8.74 11.46 10.57
N ALA A 245 -9.64 12.43 10.52
CA ALA A 245 -10.52 12.73 11.64
C ALA A 245 -11.28 11.48 12.09
N ASN A 246 -11.47 11.30 13.39
CA ASN A 246 -12.32 10.24 13.94
C ASN A 246 -13.48 10.85 14.74
N MET A 247 -14.46 10.03 15.10
CA MET A 247 -15.66 10.46 15.83
C MET A 247 -15.38 11.06 17.22
N THR A 248 -14.22 10.82 17.81
CA THR A 248 -13.86 11.34 19.14
C THR A 248 -13.33 12.77 19.10
N GLY A 249 -13.50 13.49 17.98
CA GLY A 249 -13.08 14.89 17.84
C GLY A 249 -11.59 15.08 17.56
N ALA A 250 -10.87 14.01 17.21
CA ALA A 250 -9.47 14.15 16.81
C ALA A 250 -9.37 14.92 15.50
N VAL A 251 -8.49 15.92 15.47
CA VAL A 251 -8.20 16.73 14.29
C VAL A 251 -7.51 15.86 13.24
N SER A 252 -7.90 16.01 11.98
CA SER A 252 -7.17 15.39 10.87
C SER A 252 -5.78 16.00 10.73
N VAL A 253 -4.79 15.17 10.42
CA VAL A 253 -3.44 15.59 10.06
C VAL A 253 -3.18 15.15 8.64
N THR A 254 -3.09 16.09 7.74
CA THR A 254 -2.95 15.84 6.30
C THR A 254 -1.49 15.67 5.89
N ILE A 255 -1.24 15.09 4.71
CA ILE A 255 0.10 15.07 4.09
C ILE A 255 0.70 16.48 4.05
N ARG A 256 -0.09 17.49 3.73
CA ARG A 256 0.30 18.90 3.70
C ARG A 256 0.84 19.39 5.06
N ASP A 257 0.15 19.04 6.15
CA ASP A 257 0.57 19.42 7.50
C ASP A 257 1.88 18.72 7.88
N LEU A 258 2.01 17.45 7.46
CA LEU A 258 3.22 16.66 7.70
C LEU A 258 4.42 17.19 6.94
N ILE A 259 4.27 17.62 5.67
CA ILE A 259 5.35 18.25 4.89
C ILE A 259 5.81 19.53 5.60
N LYS A 260 4.88 20.39 5.99
CA LYS A 260 5.20 21.64 6.73
C LYS A 260 5.91 21.37 8.05
N SER A 261 5.54 20.31 8.75
CA SER A 261 6.20 19.89 9.99
C SER A 261 7.61 19.36 9.71
N ALA A 262 7.74 18.48 8.70
CA ALA A 262 9.00 17.86 8.31
C ALA A 262 10.08 18.89 7.97
N LEU A 263 9.73 19.98 7.28
CA LEU A 263 10.65 21.09 6.95
C LEU A 263 11.29 21.75 8.18
N ARG A 264 10.69 21.61 9.38
CA ARG A 264 11.22 22.09 10.65
C ARG A 264 12.00 21.06 11.44
N MET A 265 12.05 19.81 10.94
CA MET A 265 12.74 18.71 11.61
C MET A 265 14.17 18.51 11.13
N ARG A 266 14.70 19.44 10.32
CA ARG A 266 16.05 19.39 9.75
C ARG A 266 16.30 18.11 8.93
N PRO A 267 15.46 17.78 7.95
CA PRO A 267 15.70 16.63 7.10
C PRO A 267 16.81 16.91 6.10
N ASP A 268 17.58 15.88 5.73
CA ASP A 268 18.42 15.92 4.53
C ASP A 268 17.58 15.63 3.30
N ARG A 269 16.62 14.71 3.41
CA ARG A 269 15.64 14.39 2.35
C ARG A 269 14.26 14.12 2.93
N ILE A 270 13.26 14.38 2.09
CA ILE A 270 11.86 14.06 2.38
C ILE A 270 11.37 13.10 1.29
N ILE A 271 10.75 12.00 1.71
CA ILE A 271 10.02 11.11 0.80
C ILE A 271 8.53 11.30 1.02
N VAL A 272 7.81 11.77 0.01
CA VAL A 272 6.34 11.78 0.02
C VAL A 272 5.87 10.55 -0.73
N GLY A 273 5.28 9.60 -0.01
CA GLY A 273 4.90 8.30 -0.55
C GLY A 273 4.00 8.40 -1.78
N GLU A 274 3.01 9.28 -1.74
CA GLU A 274 2.18 9.61 -2.91
C GLU A 274 1.60 11.02 -2.81
N VAL A 275 1.60 11.74 -3.93
CA VAL A 275 0.95 13.05 -4.08
C VAL A 275 -0.29 12.90 -4.95
N ARG A 276 -1.45 13.37 -4.44
CA ARG A 276 -2.77 13.18 -5.07
C ARG A 276 -3.55 14.47 -5.25
N GLY A 277 -3.17 15.54 -4.53
CA GLY A 277 -3.91 16.80 -4.48
C GLY A 277 -3.03 18.01 -4.21
N GLY A 278 -3.60 19.00 -3.54
CA GLY A 278 -2.98 20.32 -3.31
C GLY A 278 -1.66 20.31 -2.54
N GLU A 279 -1.30 19.22 -1.85
CA GLU A 279 0.01 19.01 -1.22
C GLU A 279 1.17 18.99 -2.24
N ALA A 280 0.87 18.86 -3.54
CA ALA A 280 1.86 18.95 -4.62
C ALA A 280 2.67 20.27 -4.54
N MET A 281 2.02 21.38 -4.16
CA MET A 281 2.73 22.65 -4.00
C MET A 281 3.71 22.61 -2.82
N ASP A 282 3.30 22.02 -1.69
CA ASP A 282 4.17 21.92 -0.51
C ASP A 282 5.36 20.97 -0.79
N MET A 283 5.13 19.89 -1.56
CA MET A 283 6.19 19.03 -2.07
C MET A 283 7.16 19.83 -2.98
N LEU A 284 6.66 20.57 -3.97
CA LEU A 284 7.52 21.39 -4.85
C LEU A 284 8.31 22.42 -4.06
N GLN A 285 7.70 23.04 -3.05
CA GLN A 285 8.43 23.97 -2.14
C GLN A 285 9.57 23.23 -1.42
N SER A 286 9.34 22.02 -0.91
CA SER A 286 10.39 21.25 -0.26
C SER A 286 11.56 20.97 -1.19
N LEU A 287 11.29 20.62 -2.45
CA LEU A 287 12.31 20.37 -3.49
C LEU A 287 13.10 21.65 -3.83
N ASN A 288 12.46 22.82 -3.77
CA ASN A 288 13.08 24.11 -4.13
C ASN A 288 13.74 24.83 -2.93
N THR A 289 13.69 24.28 -1.69
CA THR A 289 14.18 24.95 -0.47
C THR A 289 15.30 24.19 0.24
N GLY A 290 16.14 23.51 -0.51
CA GLY A 290 17.37 22.91 0.01
C GLY A 290 17.27 21.45 0.45
N HIS A 291 16.15 20.76 0.09
CA HIS A 291 15.98 19.34 0.35
C HIS A 291 16.18 18.53 -0.94
N ASP A 292 17.27 18.82 -1.63
CA ASP A 292 17.69 18.12 -2.86
C ASP A 292 17.74 16.60 -2.66
N GLY A 293 17.31 15.86 -3.69
CA GLY A 293 17.32 14.40 -3.67
C GLY A 293 16.11 13.78 -2.96
N SER A 294 15.09 14.59 -2.67
CA SER A 294 13.80 14.09 -2.19
C SER A 294 13.09 13.27 -3.27
N LEU A 295 12.27 12.32 -2.85
CA LEU A 295 11.59 11.38 -3.74
C LEU A 295 10.08 11.46 -3.52
N SER A 296 9.30 11.21 -4.58
CA SER A 296 7.84 11.12 -4.45
C SER A 296 7.23 10.23 -5.52
N THR A 297 5.96 9.82 -5.32
CA THR A 297 5.19 9.14 -6.37
C THR A 297 3.89 9.89 -6.69
N LEU A 298 3.36 9.61 -7.87
CA LEU A 298 2.04 10.08 -8.31
C LEU A 298 1.43 9.13 -9.35
N HIS A 299 0.13 9.23 -9.56
CA HIS A 299 -0.55 8.51 -10.63
C HIS A 299 -0.43 9.27 -11.96
N ALA A 300 0.15 8.63 -12.98
CA ALA A 300 0.20 9.13 -14.35
C ALA A 300 0.41 8.00 -15.36
N ASN A 301 0.10 8.26 -16.63
CA ASN A 301 0.22 7.28 -17.70
C ASN A 301 1.46 7.46 -18.58
N SER A 302 2.21 8.53 -18.38
CA SER A 302 3.48 8.83 -19.07
C SER A 302 4.26 9.89 -18.31
N SER A 303 5.56 10.07 -18.64
CA SER A 303 6.38 11.16 -18.08
C SER A 303 5.78 12.54 -18.37
N ARG A 304 5.19 12.74 -19.53
CA ARG A 304 4.49 13.99 -19.89
C ARG A 304 3.25 14.21 -19.03
N ASP A 305 2.43 13.16 -18.82
CA ASP A 305 1.25 13.23 -17.96
C ASP A 305 1.62 13.51 -16.50
N MET A 306 2.78 13.05 -16.03
CA MET A 306 3.27 13.37 -14.70
C MET A 306 3.39 14.87 -14.48
N LEU A 307 3.96 15.61 -15.44
CA LEU A 307 4.07 17.06 -15.38
C LEU A 307 2.69 17.73 -15.35
N SER A 308 1.80 17.35 -16.25
CA SER A 308 0.42 17.86 -16.27
C SER A 308 -0.36 17.54 -14.98
N ARG A 309 -0.11 16.37 -14.39
CA ARG A 309 -0.72 16.01 -13.09
C ARG A 309 -0.19 16.87 -11.96
N ILE A 310 1.11 17.14 -11.91
CA ILE A 310 1.70 18.02 -10.89
C ILE A 310 1.13 19.44 -11.06
N GLU A 311 1.02 19.96 -12.28
CA GLU A 311 0.38 21.25 -12.56
C GLU A 311 -1.05 21.30 -12.00
N THR A 312 -1.87 20.32 -12.35
CA THR A 312 -3.27 20.23 -11.89
C THR A 312 -3.37 20.12 -10.37
N MET A 313 -2.59 19.24 -9.75
CA MET A 313 -2.60 19.06 -8.30
C MET A 313 -2.14 20.32 -7.56
N THR A 314 -1.15 21.04 -8.11
CA THR A 314 -0.69 22.32 -7.55
C THR A 314 -1.79 23.36 -7.56
N LEU A 315 -2.54 23.47 -8.69
CA LEU A 315 -3.70 24.36 -8.82
C LEU A 315 -4.84 24.02 -7.84
N MET A 316 -4.98 22.75 -7.43
CA MET A 316 -5.95 22.39 -6.39
C MET A 316 -5.57 22.95 -5.00
N GLY A 317 -4.31 23.24 -4.76
CA GLY A 317 -3.80 23.72 -3.48
C GLY A 317 -3.59 25.22 -3.40
N ILE A 318 -3.39 25.90 -4.51
CA ILE A 318 -3.08 27.35 -4.56
C ILE A 318 -3.46 27.93 -5.92
N ASP A 319 -3.92 29.16 -5.92
CA ASP A 319 -4.15 29.94 -7.13
C ASP A 319 -2.88 30.69 -7.56
N LEU A 320 -2.18 30.14 -8.54
CA LEU A 320 -0.97 30.70 -9.13
C LEU A 320 -1.05 30.65 -10.65
N PRO A 321 -0.41 31.60 -11.35
CA PRO A 321 -0.28 31.51 -12.81
C PRO A 321 0.42 30.20 -13.23
N LEU A 322 -0.12 29.52 -14.24
CA LEU A 322 0.39 28.23 -14.70
C LEU A 322 1.89 28.28 -15.05
N GLU A 323 2.35 29.40 -15.61
CA GLU A 323 3.77 29.63 -15.91
C GLU A 323 4.64 29.61 -14.65
N ALA A 324 4.16 30.18 -13.54
CA ALA A 324 4.88 30.14 -12.27
C ALA A 324 4.97 28.72 -11.72
N ILE A 325 3.88 27.94 -11.83
CA ILE A 325 3.86 26.53 -11.44
C ILE A 325 4.85 25.73 -12.28
N ARG A 326 4.85 25.91 -13.60
CA ARG A 326 5.80 25.23 -14.50
C ARG A 326 7.26 25.54 -14.17
N ARG A 327 7.57 26.78 -13.83
CA ARG A 327 8.90 27.19 -13.38
C ARG A 327 9.28 26.48 -12.06
N GLN A 328 8.37 26.37 -11.11
CA GLN A 328 8.59 25.63 -9.85
C GLN A 328 8.85 24.13 -10.10
N ILE A 329 8.10 23.51 -11.00
CA ILE A 329 8.29 22.12 -11.38
C ILE A 329 9.68 21.94 -12.04
N ALA A 330 9.99 22.77 -13.03
CA ALA A 330 11.24 22.69 -13.77
C ALA A 330 12.50 22.96 -12.92
N SER A 331 12.33 23.70 -11.81
CA SER A 331 13.42 23.97 -10.86
C SER A 331 13.57 22.89 -9.79
N GLY A 332 12.47 22.27 -9.35
CA GLY A 332 12.48 21.34 -8.21
C GLY A 332 12.59 19.87 -8.60
N VAL A 333 12.06 19.48 -9.77
CA VAL A 333 12.08 18.09 -10.25
C VAL A 333 13.19 17.91 -11.26
N ASP A 334 14.12 17.01 -10.99
CA ASP A 334 15.24 16.70 -11.91
C ASP A 334 14.90 15.51 -12.83
N ILE A 335 14.29 14.47 -12.29
CA ILE A 335 14.09 13.19 -12.99
C ILE A 335 12.66 12.69 -12.81
N LEU A 336 12.08 12.25 -13.91
CA LEU A 336 10.81 11.54 -13.94
C LEU A 336 11.07 10.07 -14.28
N VAL A 337 10.47 9.16 -13.51
CA VAL A 337 10.52 7.71 -13.72
C VAL A 337 9.13 7.19 -13.96
N HIS A 338 8.85 6.61 -15.10
CA HIS A 338 7.55 6.07 -15.45
C HIS A 338 7.53 4.54 -15.40
N LEU A 339 6.61 3.98 -14.61
CA LEU A 339 6.38 2.55 -14.43
C LEU A 339 5.07 2.13 -15.11
N GLY A 340 5.08 0.97 -15.74
CA GLY A 340 3.88 0.40 -16.34
C GLY A 340 3.65 -1.06 -15.97
N ARG A 341 2.40 -1.49 -16.11
CA ARG A 341 2.00 -2.89 -16.05
C ARG A 341 1.79 -3.41 -17.46
N MET A 342 2.54 -4.44 -17.83
CA MET A 342 2.48 -5.05 -19.16
C MET A 342 1.24 -5.97 -19.31
N ARG A 343 0.96 -6.42 -20.52
CA ARG A 343 -0.16 -7.34 -20.81
C ARG A 343 -0.04 -8.67 -20.08
N ASP A 344 1.18 -9.16 -19.89
CA ASP A 344 1.51 -10.35 -19.11
C ASP A 344 1.43 -10.14 -17.60
N ARG A 345 0.97 -8.94 -17.16
CA ARG A 345 0.88 -8.47 -15.77
C ARG A 345 2.24 -8.21 -15.11
N SER A 346 3.35 -8.37 -15.80
CA SER A 346 4.66 -7.95 -15.29
C SER A 346 4.71 -6.42 -15.11
N ARG A 347 5.52 -5.96 -14.17
CA ARG A 347 5.73 -4.54 -13.88
C ARG A 347 7.09 -4.15 -14.42
N LYS A 348 7.13 -3.09 -15.23
CA LYS A 348 8.35 -2.66 -15.91
C LYS A 348 8.59 -1.18 -15.74
N LEU A 349 9.87 -0.79 -15.67
CA LEU A 349 10.27 0.58 -15.89
C LEU A 349 10.18 0.85 -17.40
N LEU A 350 9.36 1.85 -17.76
CA LEU A 350 9.07 2.18 -19.15
C LEU A 350 9.89 3.37 -19.64
N GLU A 351 10.15 4.34 -18.76
CA GLU A 351 10.89 5.54 -19.15
C GLU A 351 11.60 6.19 -17.95
N VAL A 352 12.79 6.71 -18.18
CA VAL A 352 13.48 7.65 -17.30
C VAL A 352 13.73 8.91 -18.11
N THR A 353 13.25 10.05 -17.62
CA THR A 353 13.26 11.32 -18.36
C THR A 353 13.85 12.41 -17.48
N GLU A 354 14.82 13.17 -18.00
CA GLU A 354 15.36 14.36 -17.37
C GLU A 354 14.45 15.57 -17.62
N VAL A 355 14.25 16.40 -16.61
CA VAL A 355 13.63 17.72 -16.71
C VAL A 355 14.76 18.74 -16.99
N CYS A 356 14.73 19.33 -18.20
CA CYS A 356 15.82 20.17 -18.69
C CYS A 356 15.59 21.67 -18.49
N GLY A 357 14.55 22.07 -17.75
CA GLY A 357 14.24 23.45 -17.47
C GLY A 357 12.95 23.94 -18.12
N PHE A 358 12.77 25.26 -18.16
CA PHE A 358 11.56 25.91 -18.65
C PHE A 358 11.92 26.89 -19.77
N GLN A 359 11.33 26.70 -20.96
CA GLN A 359 11.55 27.55 -22.15
C GLN A 359 10.24 27.66 -22.94
N ASN A 360 9.99 28.85 -23.50
CA ASN A 360 8.84 29.14 -24.38
C ASN A 360 7.47 28.75 -23.77
N GLY A 361 7.31 28.93 -22.46
CA GLY A 361 6.06 28.59 -21.77
C GLY A 361 5.90 27.11 -21.42
N GLU A 362 6.88 26.25 -21.73
CA GLU A 362 6.80 24.80 -21.51
C GLU A 362 8.01 24.22 -20.77
N ILE A 363 7.79 23.16 -20.01
CA ILE A 363 8.84 22.38 -19.36
C ILE A 363 9.51 21.53 -20.43
N GLN A 364 10.83 21.67 -20.56
CA GLN A 364 11.64 20.88 -21.49
C GLN A 364 12.05 19.58 -20.83
N THR A 365 11.98 18.49 -21.57
CA THR A 365 12.33 17.15 -21.07
C THR A 365 13.17 16.38 -22.07
N ARG A 366 13.99 15.45 -21.56
CA ARG A 366 14.85 14.59 -22.37
C ARG A 366 14.78 13.15 -21.90
N PRO A 367 14.41 12.17 -22.74
CA PRO A 367 14.44 10.77 -22.37
C PRO A 367 15.91 10.30 -22.20
N LEU A 368 16.17 9.62 -21.09
CA LEU A 368 17.47 8.99 -20.78
C LEU A 368 17.42 7.49 -21.02
N TYR A 369 16.32 6.84 -20.62
CA TYR A 369 16.01 5.44 -20.91
C TYR A 369 14.56 5.33 -21.38
N ARG A 370 14.32 4.39 -22.31
CA ARG A 370 12.96 4.12 -22.84
C ARG A 370 12.78 2.63 -23.09
N TRP A 371 11.58 2.15 -22.81
CA TRP A 371 11.18 0.79 -23.18
C TRP A 371 10.86 0.73 -24.67
N GLU A 372 11.53 -0.18 -25.37
CA GLU A 372 11.25 -0.49 -26.78
C GLU A 372 10.74 -1.91 -26.91
N GLU A 373 9.68 -2.11 -27.70
CA GLU A 373 9.12 -3.43 -27.93
C GLU A 373 10.15 -4.33 -28.60
N GLY A 374 10.33 -5.54 -28.07
CA GLY A 374 11.34 -6.52 -28.55
C GLY A 374 12.76 -6.30 -28.06
N LYS A 375 13.12 -5.11 -27.55
CA LYS A 375 14.47 -4.83 -27.03
C LYS A 375 14.50 -4.64 -25.50
N GLY A 376 13.35 -4.30 -24.91
CA GLY A 376 13.28 -3.97 -23.49
C GLY A 376 13.66 -2.53 -23.18
N LEU A 377 14.20 -2.29 -21.99
CA LEU A 377 14.65 -0.97 -21.57
C LEU A 377 16.02 -0.64 -22.18
N VAL A 378 16.06 0.39 -23.02
CA VAL A 378 17.26 0.83 -23.72
C VAL A 378 17.65 2.26 -23.35
N LYS A 379 18.93 2.57 -23.38
CA LYS A 379 19.43 3.92 -23.20
C LYS A 379 19.03 4.78 -24.41
N ALA A 380 18.38 5.91 -24.14
CA ALA A 380 17.86 6.82 -25.17
C ALA A 380 18.58 8.16 -25.24
N GLY A 381 19.33 8.52 -24.21
CA GLY A 381 20.06 9.80 -24.17
C GLY A 381 21.09 9.86 -23.05
N GLU A 382 21.80 10.98 -23.00
CA GLU A 382 22.77 11.29 -21.94
C GLU A 382 22.18 12.37 -21.02
N LEU A 383 22.52 12.30 -19.73
CA LEU A 383 22.18 13.33 -18.76
C LEU A 383 22.81 14.66 -19.15
N LEU A 384 22.00 15.71 -19.24
CA LEU A 384 22.42 17.05 -19.64
C LEU A 384 22.96 17.83 -18.43
N HIS A 385 22.19 17.91 -17.33
CA HIS A 385 22.55 18.66 -16.13
C HIS A 385 23.36 17.76 -15.20
N ARG A 386 24.69 17.91 -15.22
CA ARG A 386 25.64 17.06 -14.47
C ARG A 386 26.17 17.73 -13.20
N GLU A 387 25.76 18.94 -12.90
CA GLU A 387 26.30 19.77 -11.80
C GLU A 387 26.15 19.08 -10.45
N LYS A 388 25.02 18.35 -10.22
CA LYS A 388 24.80 17.58 -8.99
C LYS A 388 25.76 16.38 -8.88
N MET A 389 26.04 15.69 -10.01
CA MET A 389 27.04 14.62 -10.08
C MET A 389 28.45 15.14 -9.79
N GLU A 390 28.83 16.26 -10.40
CA GLU A 390 30.14 16.87 -10.22
C GLU A 390 30.37 17.30 -8.76
N ARG A 391 29.37 17.97 -8.14
CA ARG A 391 29.41 18.33 -6.72
C ARG A 391 29.53 17.11 -5.79
N ALA A 392 28.90 16.00 -6.14
CA ALA A 392 28.99 14.76 -5.39
C ALA A 392 30.27 13.95 -5.66
N GLY A 393 31.10 14.35 -6.64
CA GLY A 393 32.31 13.63 -7.06
C GLY A 393 32.00 12.28 -7.75
N ILE A 394 30.78 12.11 -8.28
CA ILE A 394 30.31 10.88 -8.90
C ILE A 394 30.47 10.96 -10.41
N LYS A 395 31.14 9.96 -10.99
CA LYS A 395 31.33 9.83 -12.47
C LYS A 395 30.19 8.95 -13.03
N LEU A 396 29.65 9.40 -14.15
CA LEU A 396 28.64 8.62 -14.93
C LEU A 396 29.27 7.41 -15.60
#